data_4c847455471b85bfbd5e7d187b016650
#
_entry.id   4c847455471b85bfbd5e7d187b016650
#
_cell.length_a   1.000
_cell.length_b   1.000
_cell.length_c   1.000
_cell.angle_alpha   90.00
_cell.angle_beta   90.00
_cell.angle_gamma   90.00
#
_symmetry.space_group_name_H-M   'P 1'
#
loop_
_entity.id
_entity.type
_entity.pdbx_description
1 polymer ?
#
loop_
_entity_poly.entity_id
_entity_poly.type
_entity_poly.pdbx_seq_one_letter_code
_entity_poly.pdbx_strand_id
1 'polypeptide(L)'
;EEMVVTHTKNIKPMLQRRFKRVPVTLHCSFCAVKEIEEGGTKRYEASINSYPGIISDISAGGCKLRTAIPIREGRYIQISTDIAGKRIDSIIGVVVKSKKDVDGKTTVLHMRFVRMAKKARNIIFASVYNYDDSK
;
A
#
# COMPACT_ATOMS: atom_id res chain seq x y z
N GLU A 1 8.72 -27.86 8.48
CA GLU A 1 8.48 -27.74 7.95
C GLU A 1 8.78 -27.50 7.86
N GLU A 2 9.04 -27.22 8.30
CA GLU A 2 8.91 -26.87 7.74
C GLU A 2 9.38 -26.51 7.79
N MET A 3 10.01 -26.15 8.27
CA MET A 3 10.13 -25.68 7.82
C MET A 3 10.52 -25.58 7.83
N VAL A 4 10.85 -25.60 8.26
CA VAL A 4 10.90 -25.50 7.80
C VAL A 4 11.00 -25.31 7.84
N VAL A 5 11.17 -25.29 8.33
CA VAL A 5 10.98 -25.21 7.93
C VAL A 5 11.00 -25.10 8.03
N THR A 6 11.29 -25.14 8.54
CA THR A 6 11.05 -25.18 8.25
C THR A 6 10.82 -25.07 8.18
N HIS A 7 10.86 -24.94 8.50
CA HIS A 7 10.26 -24.91 8.01
C HIS A 7 9.59 -24.66 7.85
N THR A 8 9.40 -24.63 8.12
CA THR A 8 8.66 -24.58 7.88
C THR A 8 7.38 -24.23 8.02
N LYS A 9 6.43 -24.19 8.33
CA LYS A 9 5.08 -24.00 8.37
C LYS A 9 4.74 -22.84 9.18
N ASN A 10 5.26 -22.64 10.19
CA ASN A 10 5.22 -21.44 11.01
C ASN A 10 5.89 -20.27 10.37
N ILE A 11 6.45 -20.49 9.24
CA ILE A 11 7.14 -19.43 8.53
C ILE A 11 6.18 -18.40 7.98
N LYS A 12 4.95 -18.80 7.63
CA LYS A 12 3.99 -17.86 7.05
C LYS A 12 3.66 -16.68 7.95
N PRO A 13 3.33 -16.86 9.24
CA PRO A 13 3.09 -15.71 10.09
C PRO A 13 4.30 -14.80 10.20
N MET A 14 5.48 -15.36 10.20
CA MET A 14 6.70 -14.57 10.25
C MET A 14 6.89 -13.75 8.98
N LEU A 15 6.55 -14.34 7.84
CA LEU A 15 6.64 -13.61 6.57
C LEU A 15 5.68 -12.44 6.51
N GLN A 16 4.51 -12.57 7.12
CA GLN A 16 3.56 -11.47 7.16
C GLN A 16 4.05 -10.31 7.99
N ARG A 17 4.97 -10.54 8.90
CA ARG A 17 5.56 -9.50 9.73
C ARG A 17 6.90 -9.03 9.20
N ARG A 18 7.23 -9.42 8.01
CA ARG A 18 8.46 -9.05 7.36
C ARG A 18 8.64 -7.55 7.26
N PHE A 19 7.54 -6.85 7.00
CA PHE A 19 7.55 -5.42 6.87
C PHE A 19 6.92 -4.79 8.10
N LYS A 20 7.69 -3.94 8.74
CA LYS A 20 7.23 -3.21 9.89
C LYS A 20 6.15 -2.22 9.47
N ARG A 21 5.09 -2.14 10.27
CA ARG A 21 4.00 -1.20 10.03
C ARG A 21 4.03 -0.12 11.08
N VAL A 22 3.83 1.11 10.67
CA VAL A 22 3.76 2.23 11.59
C VAL A 22 2.47 3.01 11.33
N PRO A 23 1.84 3.51 12.42
CA PRO A 23 0.66 4.35 12.25
C PRO A 23 1.09 5.72 11.74
N VAL A 24 0.34 6.23 10.79
CA VAL A 24 0.60 7.54 10.21
C VAL A 24 -0.73 8.20 9.88
N THR A 25 -0.68 9.47 9.54
CA THR A 25 -1.82 10.17 8.95
C THR A 25 -1.28 10.94 7.77
N LEU A 26 -1.38 10.35 6.59
CA LEU A 26 -0.85 10.94 5.38
C LEU A 26 -1.99 11.20 4.42
N HIS A 27 -2.18 12.46 4.09
CA HIS A 27 -3.16 12.82 3.07
C HIS A 27 -2.59 12.39 1.71
N CYS A 28 -3.43 11.76 0.92
CA CYS A 28 -2.99 11.28 -0.39
C CYS A 28 -4.09 11.50 -1.41
N SER A 29 -3.71 11.37 -2.66
CA SER A 29 -4.67 11.27 -3.75
C SER A 29 -4.41 9.95 -4.46
N PHE A 30 -5.46 9.38 -5.02
CA PHE A 30 -5.32 8.12 -5.74
C PHE A 30 -6.27 8.09 -6.91
N CYS A 31 -5.93 7.27 -7.90
CA CYS A 31 -6.78 7.08 -9.07
C CYS A 31 -6.80 5.61 -9.43
N ALA A 32 -7.86 5.21 -10.14
CA ALA A 32 -7.98 3.85 -10.63
C ALA A 32 -6.92 3.59 -11.68
N VAL A 33 -6.40 2.36 -11.72
CA VAL A 33 -5.37 1.96 -12.65
C VAL A 33 -5.82 0.68 -13.32
N LYS A 34 -5.56 0.58 -14.61
CA LYS A 34 -5.87 -0.59 -15.38
C LYS A 34 -4.57 -1.32 -15.69
N GLU A 35 -4.56 -2.61 -15.41
CA GLU A 35 -3.42 -3.45 -15.78
C GLU A 35 -3.61 -3.93 -17.21
N ILE A 36 -2.62 -3.65 -18.05
CA ILE A 36 -2.64 -4.05 -19.45
C ILE A 36 -1.46 -4.94 -19.70
N GLU A 37 -1.71 -6.08 -20.32
CA GLU A 37 -0.65 -7.02 -20.66
C GLU A 37 -0.43 -7.00 -22.16
N GLU A 38 0.78 -6.68 -22.59
CA GLU A 38 1.16 -6.62 -23.99
C GLU A 38 2.49 -7.33 -24.20
N GLY A 39 2.48 -8.36 -25.04
CA GLY A 39 3.71 -9.06 -25.36
C GLY A 39 4.44 -9.64 -24.17
N GLY A 40 3.70 -10.10 -23.17
CA GLY A 40 4.29 -10.65 -21.96
C GLY A 40 4.73 -9.61 -20.94
N THR A 41 4.53 -8.33 -21.23
CA THR A 41 4.90 -7.25 -20.32
C THR A 41 3.65 -6.61 -19.75
N LYS A 42 3.66 -6.34 -18.45
CA LYS A 42 2.55 -5.68 -17.80
C LYS A 42 2.76 -4.18 -17.75
N ARG A 43 1.72 -3.45 -18.07
CA ARG A 43 1.73 -2.01 -18.09
C ARG A 43 0.52 -1.51 -17.31
N TYR A 44 0.65 -0.37 -16.65
CA TYR A 44 -0.42 0.20 -15.85
C TYR A 44 -0.82 1.55 -16.42
N GLU A 45 -2.13 1.72 -16.62
CA GLU A 45 -2.69 2.97 -17.16
C GLU A 45 -3.54 3.64 -16.11
N ALA A 46 -3.18 4.86 -15.74
CA ALA A 46 -3.90 5.60 -14.70
C ALA A 46 -5.08 6.36 -15.28
N SER A 47 -6.18 6.37 -14.51
CA SER A 47 -7.34 7.18 -14.85
C SER A 47 -7.02 8.66 -14.61
N ILE A 48 -7.74 9.55 -15.31
CA ILE A 48 -7.58 10.98 -15.10
C ILE A 48 -8.30 11.46 -13.86
N ASN A 49 -9.23 10.68 -13.33
CA ASN A 49 -9.97 11.06 -12.13
C ASN A 49 -9.21 10.64 -10.89
N SER A 50 -8.97 11.60 -9.99
CA SER A 50 -8.31 11.28 -8.72
C SER A 50 -9.24 11.59 -7.57
N TYR A 51 -9.02 10.90 -6.46
CA TYR A 51 -9.85 10.97 -5.28
C TYR A 51 -8.98 11.15 -4.04
N PRO A 52 -9.50 11.83 -3.03
CA PRO A 52 -8.73 12.00 -1.80
C PRO A 52 -8.81 10.76 -0.91
N GLY A 53 -7.76 10.55 -0.13
CA GLY A 53 -7.72 9.49 0.85
C GLY A 53 -6.73 9.82 1.95
N ILE A 54 -6.73 8.98 2.98
CA ILE A 54 -5.82 9.12 4.09
C ILE A 54 -5.18 7.77 4.35
N ILE A 55 -3.85 7.75 4.34
CA ILE A 55 -3.10 6.54 4.69
C ILE A 55 -2.97 6.54 6.21
N SER A 56 -3.52 5.52 6.85
CA SER A 56 -3.55 5.42 8.31
C SER A 56 -2.49 4.51 8.90
N ASP A 57 -1.88 3.64 8.07
CA ASP A 57 -0.65 2.97 8.44
C ASP A 57 0.11 2.64 7.16
N ILE A 58 1.40 2.46 7.30
CA ILE A 58 2.24 2.20 6.13
C ILE A 58 3.39 1.28 6.51
N SER A 59 3.80 0.46 5.55
CA SER A 59 4.98 -0.39 5.64
C SER A 59 5.65 -0.37 4.28
N ALA A 60 6.79 -1.05 4.19
CA ALA A 60 7.46 -1.16 2.90
C ALA A 60 6.65 -2.00 1.90
N GLY A 61 5.76 -2.84 2.38
CA GLY A 61 5.00 -3.75 1.52
C GLY A 61 3.58 -3.31 1.21
N GLY A 62 3.05 -2.34 1.94
CA GLY A 62 1.67 -1.92 1.71
C GLY A 62 1.22 -0.85 2.68
N CYS A 63 -0.08 -0.55 2.63
CA CYS A 63 -0.64 0.47 3.50
C CYS A 63 -2.12 0.22 3.72
N LYS A 64 -2.67 0.93 4.69
CA LYS A 64 -4.11 0.96 4.92
C LYS A 64 -4.58 2.35 4.52
N LEU A 65 -5.52 2.41 3.59
CA LEU A 65 -6.00 3.67 3.03
C LEU A 65 -7.48 3.83 3.33
N ARG A 66 -7.84 5.00 3.84
CA ARG A 66 -9.22 5.31 4.18
C ARG A 66 -9.76 6.33 3.20
N THR A 67 -10.94 6.09 2.68
CA THR A 67 -11.55 6.98 1.68
C THR A 67 -13.07 6.83 1.73
N ALA A 68 -13.76 7.84 1.21
CA ALA A 68 -15.20 7.77 1.07
C ALA A 68 -15.63 7.00 -0.19
N ILE A 69 -14.68 6.66 -1.04
CA ILE A 69 -14.95 6.02 -2.32
C ILE A 69 -14.93 4.51 -2.15
N PRO A 70 -16.02 3.80 -2.49
CA PRO A 70 -16.00 2.33 -2.42
C PRO A 70 -15.16 1.75 -3.56
N ILE A 71 -14.20 0.90 -3.19
CA ILE A 71 -13.33 0.25 -4.17
C ILE A 71 -13.28 -1.23 -3.85
N ARG A 72 -13.43 -2.04 -4.86
CA ARG A 72 -13.49 -3.49 -4.71
C ARG A 72 -12.11 -4.11 -4.55
N GLU A 73 -12.09 -5.27 -3.93
CA GLU A 73 -10.89 -6.08 -3.84
C GLU A 73 -10.43 -6.46 -5.24
N GLY A 74 -9.13 -6.54 -5.42
CA GLY A 74 -8.54 -6.87 -6.70
C GLY A 74 -8.29 -5.69 -7.62
N ARG A 75 -8.81 -4.51 -7.29
CA ARG A 75 -8.59 -3.33 -8.11
C ARG A 75 -7.20 -2.76 -7.86
N TYR A 76 -6.64 -2.18 -8.91
CA TYR A 76 -5.34 -1.51 -8.82
C TYR A 76 -5.57 -0.01 -8.72
N ILE A 77 -4.79 0.64 -7.86
CA ILE A 77 -4.85 2.10 -7.75
C ILE A 77 -3.44 2.66 -7.69
N GLN A 78 -3.31 3.89 -8.15
CA GLN A 78 -2.06 4.62 -8.09
C GLN A 78 -2.18 5.70 -7.04
N ILE A 79 -1.23 5.75 -6.12
CA ILE A 79 -1.27 6.63 -4.97
C ILE A 79 -0.16 7.66 -5.07
N SER A 80 -0.48 8.91 -4.71
CA SER A 80 0.48 10.00 -4.60
C SER A 80 0.34 10.61 -3.22
N THR A 81 1.46 10.83 -2.54
CA THR A 81 1.44 11.37 -1.18
C THR A 81 2.78 12.03 -0.88
N ASP A 82 2.82 12.76 0.24
CA ASP A 82 4.06 13.35 0.74
C ASP A 82 4.44 12.64 2.03
N ILE A 83 5.69 12.19 2.11
CA ILE A 83 6.21 11.57 3.32
C ILE A 83 7.47 12.30 3.72
N ALA A 84 7.50 12.81 4.95
CA ALA A 84 8.66 13.54 5.49
C ALA A 84 9.08 14.70 4.58
N GLY A 85 8.10 15.39 4.00
CA GLY A 85 8.36 16.53 3.13
C GLY A 85 8.78 16.17 1.73
N LYS A 86 8.76 14.89 1.37
CA LYS A 86 9.16 14.45 0.05
C LYS A 86 7.96 13.89 -0.71
N ARG A 87 7.80 14.35 -1.93
CA ARG A 87 6.70 13.92 -2.79
C ARG A 87 6.97 12.53 -3.33
N ILE A 88 6.00 11.64 -3.17
CA ILE A 88 6.06 10.30 -3.73
C ILE A 88 4.88 10.15 -4.68
N ASP A 89 5.19 9.94 -5.94
CA ASP A 89 4.18 9.71 -6.97
C ASP A 89 4.25 8.27 -7.45
N SER A 90 3.16 7.84 -8.07
CA SER A 90 3.16 6.59 -8.85
C SER A 90 3.45 5.34 -8.05
N ILE A 91 2.94 5.29 -6.83
CA ILE A 91 2.92 4.02 -6.09
C ILE A 91 1.69 3.27 -6.57
N ILE A 92 1.88 2.08 -7.12
CA ILE A 92 0.77 1.25 -7.58
C ILE A 92 0.57 0.13 -6.59
N GLY A 93 -0.66 0.00 -6.11
CA GLY A 93 -1.02 -1.05 -5.19
C GLY A 93 -2.28 -1.77 -5.64
N VAL A 94 -2.47 -2.95 -5.11
CA VAL A 94 -3.68 -3.73 -5.33
C VAL A 94 -4.46 -3.79 -4.04
N VAL A 95 -5.78 -3.65 -4.14
CA VAL A 95 -6.66 -3.74 -2.97
C VAL A 95 -6.81 -5.20 -2.61
N VAL A 96 -6.23 -5.60 -1.48
CA VAL A 96 -6.30 -6.97 -1.00
C VAL A 96 -7.59 -7.20 -0.23
N LYS A 97 -8.03 -6.17 0.50
CA LYS A 97 -9.24 -6.29 1.30
C LYS A 97 -9.91 -4.92 1.37
N SER A 98 -11.23 -4.91 1.27
CA SER A 98 -12.02 -3.69 1.32
C SER A 98 -13.15 -3.87 2.32
N LYS A 99 -13.25 -2.97 3.29
CA LYS A 99 -14.25 -3.04 4.33
C LYS A 99 -14.87 -1.67 4.59
N LYS A 100 -16.13 -1.66 4.97
CA LYS A 100 -16.74 -0.45 5.49
C LYS A 100 -16.34 -0.26 6.95
N ASP A 101 -16.04 0.98 7.32
CA ASP A 101 -15.76 1.29 8.72
C ASP A 101 -17.06 1.33 9.51
N VAL A 102 -16.95 1.47 10.83
CA VAL A 102 -18.11 1.49 11.71
C VAL A 102 -19.05 2.64 11.42
N ASP A 103 -18.56 3.73 10.83
CA ASP A 103 -19.39 4.87 10.48
C ASP A 103 -20.28 4.60 9.26
N GLY A 104 -20.04 3.49 8.54
CA GLY A 104 -20.80 3.13 7.35
C GLY A 104 -20.54 4.00 6.14
N LYS A 105 -19.68 4.99 6.27
CA LYS A 105 -19.38 5.95 5.19
C LYS A 105 -17.95 5.81 4.68
N THR A 106 -17.04 5.45 5.55
CA THR A 106 -15.62 5.32 5.18
C THR A 106 -15.33 3.90 4.75
N THR A 107 -14.58 3.77 3.67
CA THR A 107 -14.08 2.48 3.20
C THR A 107 -12.62 2.38 3.60
N VAL A 108 -12.24 1.25 4.19
CA VAL A 108 -10.87 0.97 4.58
C VAL A 108 -10.30 -0.04 3.61
N LEU A 109 -9.25 0.35 2.91
CA LEU A 109 -8.62 -0.49 1.91
C LEU A 109 -7.29 -0.98 2.45
N HIS A 110 -7.13 -2.31 2.45
CA HIS A 110 -5.83 -2.92 2.77
C HIS A 110 -5.11 -3.12 1.45
N MET A 111 -3.99 -2.42 1.30
CA MET A 111 -3.28 -2.36 0.03
C MET A 111 -1.96 -3.10 0.10
N ARG A 112 -1.60 -3.76 -0.99
CA ARG A 112 -0.28 -4.33 -1.16
C ARG A 112 0.38 -3.60 -2.33
N PHE A 113 1.59 -3.09 -2.12
CA PHE A 113 2.30 -2.38 -3.19
C PHE A 113 2.78 -3.39 -4.22
N VAL A 114 2.53 -3.10 -5.50
CA VAL A 114 2.96 -3.97 -6.59
C VAL A 114 4.00 -3.32 -7.47
N ARG A 115 4.07 -1.99 -7.47
CA ARG A 115 5.07 -1.27 -8.24
C ARG A 115 5.36 0.08 -7.59
N MET A 116 6.62 0.40 -7.40
CA MET A 116 7.03 1.73 -6.99
C MET A 116 8.48 1.93 -7.36
N ALA A 117 8.86 3.20 -7.54
CA ALA A 117 10.24 3.54 -7.84
C ALA A 117 11.12 3.24 -6.63
N LYS A 118 12.38 2.94 -6.89
CA LYS A 118 13.33 2.67 -5.82
C LYS A 118 13.44 3.84 -4.85
N LYS A 119 13.39 5.06 -5.38
CA LYS A 119 13.43 6.27 -4.56
C LYS A 119 12.25 6.30 -3.58
N ALA A 120 11.04 5.96 -4.05
CA ALA A 120 9.87 5.95 -3.21
C ALA A 120 10.01 4.90 -2.11
N ARG A 121 10.51 3.71 -2.47
CA ARG A 121 10.72 2.65 -1.51
C ARG A 121 11.70 3.07 -0.42
N ASN A 122 12.78 3.74 -0.81
CA ASN A 122 13.78 4.20 0.15
C ASN A 122 13.21 5.22 1.11
N ILE A 123 12.35 6.11 0.62
CA ILE A 123 11.70 7.11 1.46
C ILE A 123 10.79 6.43 2.49
N ILE A 124 10.03 5.44 2.05
CA ILE A 124 9.14 4.71 2.95
C ILE A 124 9.94 3.96 4.00
N PHE A 125 11.00 3.26 3.59
CA PHE A 125 11.86 2.54 4.54
C PHE A 125 12.42 3.47 5.59
N ALA A 126 12.98 4.61 5.16
CA ALA A 126 13.56 5.55 6.08
C ALA A 126 12.53 6.07 7.07
N SER A 127 11.32 6.36 6.62
CA SER A 127 10.26 6.87 7.48
C SER A 127 9.83 5.83 8.51
N VAL A 128 9.70 4.58 8.09
CA VAL A 128 9.28 3.50 8.98
C VAL A 128 10.33 3.24 10.05
N TYR A 129 11.59 3.14 9.66
CA TYR A 129 12.66 2.85 10.61
C TYR A 129 12.96 4.04 11.52
N ASN A 130 12.90 5.24 10.99
CA ASN A 130 13.12 6.44 11.80
C ASN A 130 12.03 6.61 12.86
N TYR A 131 10.80 6.26 12.50
CA TYR A 131 9.70 6.31 13.45
C TYR A 131 9.99 5.42 14.66
N ASP A 132 10.51 4.21 14.38
CA ASP A 132 10.84 3.27 15.43
C ASP A 132 12.01 3.76 16.26
N ASP A 133 13.01 4.32 15.61
CA ASP A 133 14.21 4.80 16.30
C ASP A 133 13.93 6.00 17.19
N SER A 134 12.92 6.79 16.84
CA SER A 134 12.61 7.99 17.62
C SER A 134 11.87 7.67 18.91
N LYS A 135 11.56 6.43 19.12
CA LYS A 135 10.96 5.97 20.37
C LYS A 135 12.05 5.49 21.34
#